data_0d52159c3aecaa9e30bfc19359881ffb
#
_entry.id   0d52159c3aecaa9e30bfc19359881ffb
#
_cell.length_a   1.000
_cell.length_b   1.000
_cell.length_c   1.000
_cell.angle_alpha   90.00
_cell.angle_beta   90.00
_cell.angle_gamma   90.00
#
_symmetry.space_group_name_H-M   'P 1'
#
loop_
_entity.id
_entity.type
_entity.pdbx_description
1 polymer ?
#
loop_
_entity_poly.entity_id
_entity_poly.type
_entity_poly.pdbx_seq_one_letter_code
_entity_poly.pdbx_strand_id
1 'polypeptide(L)'
;MSKKRKIRCPHCGFLETIKWGTRSGSTRYYCKSCGSYFTDRRVWISDKNKFIWFVRWVRSKQSICDLASESGYSERTLKRYFYRLLPQCPLWQIQRREKVNLLIDGTYFSNKICLVVYRDHNIKMTILYRIAKSETLRDLKADLTAIRDVGIQIESVTCDGAPNIIKAVREVCPEAILQRCTVHVAREIETWITRKPQTVAAQELLELVHLLNGVQTHDEAQLWIRAFIDWYRRHEPFINEKTVDVESGRWWFTHKMLHRSVSHIKRAIPDLFSYTRYPNIPKSSNSIESFFGHLKDNLRIHRGLSEQHFKDFVKWYLFLNSNDGIIKKSK
;
A
#
# COMPACT_ATOMS: atom_id res chain seq x y z
N MET A 1 3.20 55.45 29.45
CA MET A 1 4.50 54.85 29.06
C MET A 1 4.28 53.52 28.37
N SER A 2 4.43 53.45 27.06
CA SER A 2 4.22 52.22 26.28
C SER A 2 5.31 51.20 26.62
N LYS A 3 4.96 50.04 27.19
CA LYS A 3 5.88 48.93 27.46
C LYS A 3 6.44 48.44 26.12
N LYS A 4 7.74 48.71 25.86
CA LYS A 4 8.45 48.22 24.67
C LYS A 4 8.38 46.70 24.66
N ARG A 5 7.68 46.12 23.65
CA ARG A 5 7.55 44.65 23.45
C ARG A 5 8.97 44.07 23.26
N LYS A 6 9.41 43.25 24.19
CA LYS A 6 10.67 42.50 24.08
C LYS A 6 10.50 41.42 23.02
N ILE A 7 11.30 41.44 21.96
CA ILE A 7 11.25 40.48 20.87
C ILE A 7 12.28 39.38 21.14
N ARG A 8 11.82 38.14 21.13
CA ARG A 8 12.67 36.98 21.40
C ARG A 8 13.36 36.52 20.12
N CYS A 9 14.64 36.16 20.19
CA CYS A 9 15.38 35.62 19.06
C CYS A 9 14.79 34.26 18.63
N PRO A 10 14.47 34.07 17.34
CA PRO A 10 13.94 32.80 16.85
C PRO A 10 14.96 31.68 16.76
N HIS A 11 16.26 32.00 16.80
CA HIS A 11 17.31 31.01 16.65
C HIS A 11 17.73 30.40 18.00
N CYS A 12 17.82 31.23 19.06
CA CYS A 12 18.29 30.77 20.37
C CYS A 12 17.32 31.04 21.53
N GLY A 13 16.18 31.67 21.28
CA GLY A 13 15.19 31.98 22.30
C GLY A 13 15.51 33.19 23.21
N PHE A 14 16.66 33.83 23.05
CA PHE A 14 17.14 34.91 23.92
C PHE A 14 16.34 36.21 23.74
N LEU A 15 16.12 36.96 24.82
CA LEU A 15 15.28 38.17 24.83
C LEU A 15 16.01 39.47 24.53
N GLU A 16 17.35 39.48 24.63
CA GLU A 16 18.13 40.66 24.34
C GLU A 16 18.43 40.80 22.85
N THR A 17 17.47 41.37 22.14
CA THR A 17 17.56 41.69 20.73
C THR A 17 17.49 43.18 20.52
N ILE A 18 18.28 43.70 19.59
CA ILE A 18 18.30 45.11 19.23
C ILE A 18 17.76 45.31 17.81
N LYS A 19 17.09 46.46 17.58
CA LYS A 19 16.70 46.86 16.23
C LYS A 19 17.94 47.16 15.41
N TRP A 20 18.05 46.56 14.21
CA TRP A 20 19.21 46.67 13.30
C TRP A 20 18.77 47.20 11.92
N GLY A 21 17.94 48.24 11.90
CA GLY A 21 17.47 48.85 10.68
C GLY A 21 16.21 48.20 10.09
N THR A 22 15.91 48.54 8.84
CA THR A 22 14.76 48.03 8.08
C THR A 22 15.22 47.38 6.79
N ARG A 23 14.51 46.32 6.36
CA ARG A 23 14.72 45.66 5.06
C ARG A 23 13.34 45.34 4.44
N SER A 24 13.10 45.85 3.23
CA SER A 24 11.82 45.65 2.52
C SER A 24 10.59 45.94 3.38
N GLY A 25 10.56 47.08 4.05
CA GLY A 25 9.45 47.53 4.90
C GLY A 25 9.31 46.84 6.24
N SER A 26 10.20 45.90 6.61
CA SER A 26 10.17 45.17 7.87
C SER A 26 11.35 45.51 8.77
N THR A 27 11.10 45.70 10.09
CA THR A 27 12.18 45.94 11.07
C THR A 27 13.03 44.70 11.20
N ARG A 28 14.38 44.90 11.05
CA ARG A 28 15.39 43.88 11.26
C ARG A 28 15.92 43.94 12.68
N TYR A 29 16.15 42.80 13.28
CA TYR A 29 16.70 42.69 14.64
C TYR A 29 18.01 41.89 14.61
N TYR A 30 18.88 42.20 15.57
CA TYR A 30 20.11 41.47 15.84
C TYR A 30 20.05 40.85 17.24
N CYS A 31 20.40 39.59 17.36
CA CYS A 31 20.47 38.88 18.63
C CYS A 31 21.91 38.99 19.18
N LYS A 32 22.06 39.56 20.38
CA LYS A 32 23.39 39.70 21.02
C LYS A 32 23.96 38.36 21.47
N SER A 33 23.11 37.36 21.73
CA SER A 33 23.56 36.05 22.23
C SER A 33 24.10 35.15 21.12
N CYS A 34 23.43 35.02 19.97
CA CYS A 34 23.83 34.10 18.91
C CYS A 34 24.30 34.77 17.61
N GLY A 35 24.40 36.12 17.58
CA GLY A 35 24.81 36.85 16.40
C GLY A 35 23.88 36.87 15.20
N SER A 36 22.70 36.26 15.32
CA SER A 36 21.78 36.09 14.20
C SER A 36 20.97 37.37 13.93
N TYR A 37 20.73 37.63 12.63
CA TYR A 37 19.82 38.66 12.18
C TYR A 37 18.46 38.05 11.79
N PHE A 38 17.33 38.71 12.18
CA PHE A 38 15.99 38.29 11.85
C PHE A 38 15.03 39.46 11.70
N THR A 39 13.84 39.24 11.16
CA THR A 39 12.77 40.25 11.04
C THR A 39 11.52 39.77 11.78
N ASP A 40 10.80 40.68 12.42
CA ASP A 40 9.64 40.39 13.26
C ASP A 40 8.52 39.65 12.50
N ARG A 41 8.30 39.99 11.23
CA ARG A 41 7.27 39.36 10.39
C ARG A 41 7.53 37.91 9.96
N ARG A 42 8.79 37.42 10.05
CA ARG A 42 9.13 36.06 9.56
C ARG A 42 9.25 35.00 10.66
N VAL A 43 9.05 35.36 11.90
CA VAL A 43 9.45 34.56 13.05
C VAL A 43 8.41 33.58 13.53
N TRP A 44 7.13 33.78 13.28
CA TRP A 44 6.12 33.04 14.02
C TRP A 44 5.05 32.35 13.20
N ILE A 45 5.37 31.94 11.99
CA ILE A 45 4.67 30.79 11.46
C ILE A 45 5.46 29.59 11.93
N SER A 46 5.08 29.03 13.06
CA SER A 46 5.81 27.98 13.77
C SER A 46 6.10 26.80 12.82
N ASP A 47 7.17 26.07 13.05
CA ASP A 47 7.43 24.80 12.33
C ASP A 47 6.22 23.85 12.46
N LYS A 48 5.41 23.99 13.50
CA LYS A 48 4.12 23.34 13.68
C LYS A 48 3.14 23.64 12.52
N ASN A 49 3.00 24.88 12.10
CA ASN A 49 2.11 25.24 10.97
C ASN A 49 2.65 24.70 9.63
N LYS A 50 3.97 24.72 9.43
CA LYS A 50 4.58 24.12 8.23
C LYS A 50 4.43 22.61 8.22
N PHE A 51 4.47 21.96 9.39
CA PHE A 51 4.25 20.53 9.51
C PHE A 51 2.84 20.14 9.10
N ILE A 52 1.82 20.94 9.41
CA ILE A 52 0.44 20.71 8.93
C ILE A 52 0.40 20.69 7.38
N TRP A 53 1.11 21.62 6.73
CA TRP A 53 1.20 21.63 5.26
C TRP A 53 1.98 20.45 4.70
N PHE A 54 3.01 19.97 5.41
CA PHE A 54 3.71 18.74 5.06
C PHE A 54 2.80 17.51 5.15
N VAL A 55 2.02 17.38 6.22
CA VAL A 55 1.02 16.30 6.36
C VAL A 55 -0.01 16.35 5.24
N ARG A 56 -0.50 17.54 4.90
CA ARG A 56 -1.41 17.71 3.76
C ARG A 56 -0.73 17.30 2.45
N TRP A 57 0.50 17.71 2.22
CA TRP A 57 1.26 17.34 1.04
C TRP A 57 1.41 15.82 0.88
N VAL A 58 1.62 15.10 1.96
CA VAL A 58 1.75 13.63 1.93
C VAL A 58 0.39 12.94 1.78
N ARG A 59 -0.68 13.45 2.41
CA ARG A 59 -1.99 12.74 2.49
C ARG A 59 -3.00 13.18 1.45
N SER A 60 -2.92 14.41 0.98
CA SER A 60 -3.88 14.96 0.04
C SER A 60 -3.34 14.91 -1.40
N LYS A 61 -4.25 14.92 -2.36
CA LYS A 61 -3.91 15.02 -3.78
C LYS A 61 -3.67 16.49 -4.18
N GLN A 62 -2.75 17.18 -3.47
CA GLN A 62 -2.42 18.59 -3.71
C GLN A 62 -0.94 18.75 -4.10
N SER A 63 -0.69 19.51 -5.14
CA SER A 63 0.68 19.87 -5.54
C SER A 63 1.29 20.90 -4.58
N ILE A 64 2.61 21.10 -4.65
CA ILE A 64 3.26 22.18 -3.89
C ILE A 64 2.74 23.55 -4.32
N CYS A 65 2.35 23.72 -5.58
CA CYS A 65 1.74 24.96 -6.10
C CYS A 65 0.39 25.25 -5.42
N ASP A 66 -0.49 24.23 -5.33
CA ASP A 66 -1.78 24.38 -4.65
C ASP A 66 -1.58 24.75 -3.18
N LEU A 67 -0.68 24.05 -2.49
CA LEU A 67 -0.37 24.33 -1.09
C LEU A 67 0.29 25.70 -0.88
N ALA A 68 1.07 26.19 -1.84
CA ALA A 68 1.64 27.53 -1.80
C ALA A 68 0.56 28.60 -1.88
N SER A 69 -0.41 28.44 -2.78
CA SER A 69 -1.55 29.34 -2.93
C SER A 69 -2.39 29.40 -1.65
N GLU A 70 -2.66 28.27 -1.02
CA GLU A 70 -3.49 28.22 0.20
C GLU A 70 -2.73 28.68 1.46
N SER A 71 -1.44 28.35 1.57
CA SER A 71 -0.65 28.62 2.78
C SER A 71 -0.08 30.03 2.85
N GLY A 72 0.00 30.73 1.70
CA GLY A 72 0.73 31.99 1.56
C GLY A 72 2.26 31.87 1.62
N TYR A 73 2.80 30.62 1.65
CA TYR A 73 4.24 30.38 1.49
C TYR A 73 4.61 30.28 0.02
N SER A 74 5.86 30.66 -0.32
CA SER A 74 6.37 30.38 -1.66
C SER A 74 6.61 28.86 -1.82
N GLU A 75 6.41 28.32 -3.04
CA GLU A 75 6.73 26.91 -3.38
C GLU A 75 8.15 26.52 -2.96
N ARG A 76 9.13 27.43 -3.19
CA ARG A 76 10.53 27.22 -2.78
C ARG A 76 10.66 27.02 -1.27
N THR A 77 9.88 27.75 -0.46
CA THR A 77 9.89 27.61 1.00
C THR A 77 9.30 26.28 1.42
N LEU A 78 8.13 25.90 0.87
CA LEU A 78 7.49 24.62 1.16
C LEU A 78 8.39 23.46 0.72
N LYS A 79 8.89 23.48 -0.51
CA LYS A 79 9.78 22.44 -1.05
C LYS A 79 11.01 22.22 -0.18
N ARG A 80 11.71 23.30 0.20
CA ARG A 80 12.88 23.22 1.09
C ARG A 80 12.53 22.62 2.45
N TYR A 81 11.38 22.97 3.00
CA TYR A 81 10.93 22.46 4.30
C TYR A 81 10.51 20.99 4.19
N PHE A 82 9.72 20.60 3.19
CA PHE A 82 9.24 19.25 2.98
C PHE A 82 10.38 18.27 2.73
N TYR A 83 11.35 18.65 1.88
CA TYR A 83 12.51 17.81 1.58
C TYR A 83 13.44 17.64 2.78
N ARG A 84 13.48 18.61 3.69
CA ARG A 84 14.19 18.48 4.96
C ARG A 84 13.51 17.50 5.91
N LEU A 85 12.17 17.41 5.88
CA LEU A 85 11.39 16.51 6.73
C LEU A 85 11.31 15.08 6.20
N LEU A 86 11.35 14.87 4.89
CA LEU A 86 11.22 13.56 4.28
C LEU A 86 12.10 12.48 4.96
N PRO A 87 13.42 12.68 5.16
CA PRO A 87 14.26 11.65 5.79
C PRO A 87 14.01 11.49 7.30
N GLN A 88 13.19 12.33 7.91
CA GLN A 88 12.90 12.32 9.35
C GLN A 88 11.65 11.53 9.72
N CYS A 89 11.17 10.62 8.85
CA CYS A 89 10.05 9.75 9.17
C CYS A 89 10.37 8.92 10.42
N PRO A 90 9.48 8.90 11.43
CA PRO A 90 9.66 8.06 12.61
C PRO A 90 9.87 6.59 12.22
N LEU A 91 10.64 5.87 13.04
CA LEU A 91 10.83 4.44 12.85
C LEU A 91 9.48 3.71 12.96
N TRP A 92 9.28 2.77 12.04
CA TRP A 92 8.09 1.94 12.07
C TRP A 92 8.14 1.01 13.29
N GLN A 93 7.05 0.98 14.06
CA GLN A 93 6.89 0.07 15.18
C GLN A 93 5.66 -0.79 14.94
N ILE A 94 5.83 -2.10 15.04
CA ILE A 94 4.71 -3.04 14.98
C ILE A 94 3.90 -2.86 16.28
N GLN A 95 2.64 -2.42 16.13
CA GLN A 95 1.76 -2.25 17.28
C GLN A 95 1.26 -3.61 17.77
N ARG A 96 1.45 -3.92 19.05
CA ARG A 96 0.97 -5.15 19.66
C ARG A 96 -0.54 -5.30 19.51
N ARG A 97 -0.95 -6.50 19.12
CA ARG A 97 -2.33 -6.96 19.00
C ARG A 97 -2.37 -8.42 19.41
N GLU A 98 -3.51 -8.86 19.90
CA GLU A 98 -3.66 -10.26 20.26
C GLU A 98 -3.75 -11.12 19.01
N LYS A 99 -4.67 -10.77 18.10
CA LYS A 99 -4.99 -11.55 16.91
C LYS A 99 -5.21 -10.65 15.69
N VAL A 100 -4.88 -11.15 14.50
CA VAL A 100 -5.09 -10.43 13.24
C VAL A 100 -5.55 -11.35 12.11
N ASN A 101 -6.44 -10.82 11.28
CA ASN A 101 -6.75 -11.35 9.96
C ASN A 101 -5.94 -10.51 8.93
N LEU A 102 -4.84 -11.08 8.46
CA LEU A 102 -3.82 -10.36 7.72
C LEU A 102 -4.15 -10.33 6.22
N LEU A 103 -4.04 -9.17 5.62
CA LEU A 103 -3.98 -9.02 4.17
C LEU A 103 -2.52 -8.80 3.78
N ILE A 104 -2.05 -9.53 2.78
CA ILE A 104 -0.70 -9.36 2.21
C ILE A 104 -0.84 -9.11 0.72
N ASP A 105 -0.23 -8.03 0.27
CA ASP A 105 -0.17 -7.71 -1.16
C ASP A 105 1.05 -6.84 -1.45
N GLY A 106 1.57 -6.96 -2.67
CA GLY A 106 2.71 -6.21 -3.18
C GLY A 106 2.34 -5.32 -4.36
N THR A 107 2.95 -4.15 -4.44
CA THR A 107 2.79 -3.30 -5.62
C THR A 107 4.13 -2.80 -6.12
N TYR A 108 4.26 -2.73 -7.44
CA TYR A 108 5.46 -2.25 -8.11
C TYR A 108 5.28 -0.82 -8.61
N PHE A 109 6.36 -0.05 -8.51
CA PHE A 109 6.47 1.29 -9.06
C PHE A 109 7.50 1.33 -10.20
N SER A 110 7.41 2.35 -11.04
CA SER A 110 8.26 2.51 -12.25
C SER A 110 9.77 2.48 -11.96
N ASN A 111 10.18 2.82 -10.75
CA ASN A 111 11.59 2.86 -10.32
C ASN A 111 12.13 1.49 -9.86
N LYS A 112 11.51 0.38 -10.26
CA LYS A 112 11.86 -0.98 -9.79
C LYS A 112 11.78 -1.12 -8.26
N ILE A 113 10.92 -0.35 -7.63
CA ILE A 113 10.63 -0.42 -6.20
C ILE A 113 9.38 -1.26 -6.03
N CYS A 114 9.47 -2.28 -5.19
CA CYS A 114 8.36 -3.08 -4.71
C CYS A 114 8.01 -2.63 -3.28
N LEU A 115 6.73 -2.37 -3.04
CA LEU A 115 6.18 -2.14 -1.71
C LEU A 115 5.28 -3.32 -1.35
N VAL A 116 5.68 -4.11 -0.36
CA VAL A 116 4.86 -5.15 0.25
C VAL A 116 4.23 -4.59 1.51
N VAL A 117 2.92 -4.79 1.69
CA VAL A 117 2.16 -4.31 2.85
C VAL A 117 1.47 -5.47 3.54
N TYR A 118 1.61 -5.52 4.85
CA TYR A 118 0.92 -6.43 5.77
C TYR A 118 -0.10 -5.62 6.55
N ARG A 119 -1.39 -5.86 6.29
CA ARG A 119 -2.48 -5.02 6.79
C ARG A 119 -3.48 -5.85 7.59
N ASP A 120 -3.87 -5.36 8.75
CA ASP A 120 -4.98 -5.93 9.50
C ASP A 120 -6.30 -5.59 8.79
N HIS A 121 -7.07 -6.60 8.43
CA HIS A 121 -8.36 -6.44 7.77
C HIS A 121 -9.38 -5.71 8.65
N ASN A 122 -9.47 -6.08 9.93
CA ASN A 122 -10.54 -5.67 10.83
C ASN A 122 -10.51 -4.16 11.11
N ILE A 123 -9.32 -3.63 11.32
CA ILE A 123 -9.13 -2.22 11.67
C ILE A 123 -8.54 -1.39 10.54
N LYS A 124 -8.25 -2.03 9.39
CA LYS A 124 -7.69 -1.40 8.19
C LYS A 124 -6.38 -0.64 8.46
N MET A 125 -5.53 -1.17 9.34
CA MET A 125 -4.22 -0.59 9.67
C MET A 125 -3.07 -1.44 9.12
N THR A 126 -2.01 -0.77 8.69
CA THR A 126 -0.78 -1.43 8.29
C THR A 126 -0.02 -1.90 9.53
N ILE A 127 0.24 -3.18 9.64
CA ILE A 127 1.03 -3.81 10.71
C ILE A 127 2.52 -3.67 10.42
N LEU A 128 2.90 -4.04 9.21
CA LEU A 128 4.27 -3.99 8.72
C LEU A 128 4.27 -3.64 7.23
N TYR A 129 5.36 -3.10 6.75
CA TYR A 129 5.62 -2.93 5.33
C TYR A 129 7.09 -3.15 5.01
N ARG A 130 7.36 -3.51 3.75
CA ARG A 130 8.72 -3.63 3.22
C ARG A 130 8.84 -2.88 1.90
N ILE A 131 9.90 -2.08 1.78
CA ILE A 131 10.29 -1.47 0.51
C ILE A 131 11.53 -2.21 0.02
N ALA A 132 11.42 -2.90 -1.10
CA ALA A 132 12.46 -3.75 -1.68
C ALA A 132 12.55 -3.56 -3.21
N LYS A 133 13.43 -4.30 -3.87
CA LYS A 133 13.46 -4.38 -5.34
C LYS A 133 12.46 -5.38 -5.90
N SER A 134 12.18 -6.42 -5.14
CA SER A 134 11.25 -7.49 -5.50
C SER A 134 10.74 -8.18 -4.25
N GLU A 135 9.65 -8.92 -4.41
CA GLU A 135 9.04 -9.74 -3.38
C GLU A 135 9.73 -11.10 -3.33
N THR A 136 10.59 -11.30 -2.32
CA THR A 136 11.33 -12.55 -2.15
C THR A 136 10.75 -13.41 -1.03
N LEU A 137 10.81 -14.74 -1.17
CA LEU A 137 10.39 -15.67 -0.13
C LEU A 137 11.12 -15.41 1.20
N ARG A 138 12.43 -15.11 1.13
CA ARG A 138 13.24 -14.81 2.31
C ARG A 138 12.70 -13.61 3.08
N ASP A 139 12.39 -12.52 2.38
CA ASP A 139 11.91 -11.29 3.00
C ASP A 139 10.51 -11.47 3.58
N LEU A 140 9.61 -12.16 2.86
CA LEU A 140 8.27 -12.48 3.34
C LEU A 140 8.30 -13.33 4.62
N LYS A 141 9.17 -14.33 4.68
CA LYS A 141 9.35 -15.13 5.90
C LYS A 141 9.86 -14.29 7.06
N ALA A 142 10.87 -13.45 6.84
CA ALA A 142 11.41 -12.57 7.86
C ALA A 142 10.34 -11.60 8.41
N ASP A 143 9.47 -11.06 7.52
CA ASP A 143 8.41 -10.15 7.90
C ASP A 143 7.32 -10.84 8.73
N LEU A 144 6.87 -12.03 8.31
CA LEU A 144 5.89 -12.82 9.08
C LEU A 144 6.45 -13.24 10.44
N THR A 145 7.72 -13.64 10.51
CA THR A 145 8.41 -13.96 11.76
C THR A 145 8.44 -12.72 12.67
N ALA A 146 8.82 -11.54 12.16
CA ALA A 146 8.84 -10.31 12.94
C ALA A 146 7.46 -9.92 13.51
N ILE A 147 6.37 -10.19 12.76
CA ILE A 147 5.00 -9.98 13.25
C ILE A 147 4.68 -10.94 14.41
N ARG A 148 5.08 -12.20 14.32
CA ARG A 148 4.86 -13.21 15.38
C ARG A 148 5.71 -12.95 16.62
N ASP A 149 6.96 -12.52 16.45
CA ASP A 149 7.91 -12.28 17.54
C ASP A 149 7.45 -11.18 18.49
N VAL A 150 6.63 -10.23 18.03
CA VAL A 150 6.00 -9.23 18.92
C VAL A 150 4.74 -9.76 19.64
N GLY A 151 4.42 -11.06 19.47
CA GLY A 151 3.32 -11.73 20.14
C GLY A 151 1.98 -11.62 19.41
N ILE A 152 1.95 -11.31 18.12
CA ILE A 152 0.71 -11.25 17.32
C ILE A 152 0.40 -12.63 16.79
N GLN A 153 -0.79 -13.16 17.10
CA GLN A 153 -1.33 -14.37 16.50
C GLN A 153 -1.96 -14.04 15.14
N ILE A 154 -1.44 -14.65 14.08
CA ILE A 154 -2.01 -14.52 12.73
C ILE A 154 -3.07 -15.61 12.56
N GLU A 155 -4.38 -15.24 12.61
CA GLU A 155 -5.50 -16.18 12.46
C GLU A 155 -5.71 -16.57 11.01
N SER A 156 -5.58 -15.61 10.10
CA SER A 156 -5.71 -15.87 8.66
C SER A 156 -4.83 -14.95 7.83
N VAL A 157 -4.55 -15.39 6.61
CA VAL A 157 -3.87 -14.57 5.59
C VAL A 157 -4.68 -14.60 4.29
N THR A 158 -5.09 -13.43 3.83
CA THR A 158 -5.70 -13.27 2.49
C THR A 158 -4.69 -12.61 1.56
N CYS A 159 -4.42 -13.24 0.40
CA CYS A 159 -3.45 -12.76 -0.59
C CYS A 159 -3.90 -13.04 -2.03
N ASP A 160 -3.19 -12.47 -3.01
CA ASP A 160 -3.38 -12.73 -4.44
C ASP A 160 -3.05 -14.16 -4.85
N GLY A 161 -2.24 -14.86 -4.02
CA GLY A 161 -1.80 -16.23 -4.22
C GLY A 161 -0.48 -16.35 -4.97
N ALA A 162 0.35 -15.33 -4.92
CA ALA A 162 1.73 -15.43 -5.35
C ALA A 162 2.42 -16.61 -4.63
N PRO A 163 3.15 -17.48 -5.36
CA PRO A 163 3.72 -18.68 -4.77
C PRO A 163 4.63 -18.42 -3.57
N ASN A 164 5.38 -17.30 -3.60
CA ASN A 164 6.25 -16.90 -2.50
C ASN A 164 5.47 -16.57 -1.23
N ILE A 165 4.32 -15.87 -1.35
CA ILE A 165 3.46 -15.53 -0.21
C ILE A 165 2.87 -16.82 0.39
N ILE A 166 2.27 -17.67 -0.44
CA ILE A 166 1.69 -18.94 0.01
C ILE A 166 2.74 -19.79 0.74
N LYS A 167 3.93 -19.91 0.16
CA LYS A 167 5.03 -20.68 0.75
C LYS A 167 5.50 -20.08 2.07
N ALA A 168 5.67 -18.76 2.14
CA ALA A 168 6.06 -18.08 3.37
C ALA A 168 5.03 -18.30 4.49
N VAL A 169 3.73 -18.16 4.18
CA VAL A 169 2.64 -18.36 5.16
C VAL A 169 2.63 -19.79 5.67
N ARG A 170 2.69 -20.80 4.78
CA ARG A 170 2.67 -22.21 5.17
C ARG A 170 3.88 -22.62 6.02
N GLU A 171 5.04 -22.01 5.78
CA GLU A 171 6.27 -22.32 6.54
C GLU A 171 6.37 -21.57 7.86
N VAL A 172 5.90 -20.31 7.94
CA VAL A 172 6.05 -19.49 9.14
C VAL A 172 4.81 -19.51 10.03
N CYS A 173 3.61 -19.62 9.43
CA CYS A 173 2.32 -19.56 10.10
C CYS A 173 1.44 -20.75 9.69
N PRO A 174 1.88 -22.01 9.92
CA PRO A 174 1.14 -23.20 9.45
C PRO A 174 -0.28 -23.31 10.04
N GLU A 175 -0.51 -22.69 11.19
CA GLU A 175 -1.80 -22.61 11.88
C GLU A 175 -2.77 -21.58 11.25
N ALA A 176 -2.24 -20.63 10.47
CA ALA A 176 -3.06 -19.58 9.88
C ALA A 176 -3.90 -20.10 8.70
N ILE A 177 -5.16 -19.70 8.66
CA ILE A 177 -6.05 -20.06 7.56
C ILE A 177 -5.69 -19.22 6.35
N LEU A 178 -5.30 -19.88 5.25
CA LEU A 178 -5.02 -19.20 3.99
C LEU A 178 -6.31 -18.95 3.22
N GLN A 179 -6.45 -17.75 2.66
CA GLN A 179 -7.52 -17.35 1.74
C GLN A 179 -6.91 -16.77 0.46
N ARG A 180 -7.30 -17.33 -0.68
CA ARG A 180 -6.98 -16.76 -1.99
C ARG A 180 -7.98 -15.64 -2.32
N CYS A 181 -7.50 -14.50 -2.74
CA CYS A 181 -8.36 -13.40 -3.17
C CYS A 181 -9.21 -13.81 -4.38
N THR A 182 -10.53 -13.90 -4.21
CA THR A 182 -11.46 -14.30 -5.28
C THR A 182 -11.43 -13.34 -6.46
N VAL A 183 -11.25 -12.04 -6.18
CA VAL A 183 -11.19 -10.99 -7.20
C VAL A 183 -9.93 -11.12 -8.06
N HIS A 184 -8.78 -11.46 -7.45
CA HIS A 184 -7.54 -11.70 -8.22
C HIS A 184 -7.67 -12.93 -9.11
N VAL A 185 -8.20 -14.03 -8.58
CA VAL A 185 -8.42 -15.25 -9.38
C VAL A 185 -9.34 -14.95 -10.58
N ALA A 186 -10.45 -14.27 -10.36
CA ALA A 186 -11.36 -13.89 -11.44
C ALA A 186 -10.69 -12.99 -12.49
N ARG A 187 -10.02 -11.93 -12.06
CA ARG A 187 -9.36 -10.94 -12.93
C ARG A 187 -8.23 -11.55 -13.78
N GLU A 188 -7.44 -12.46 -13.21
CA GLU A 188 -6.38 -13.15 -13.94
C GLU A 188 -6.97 -14.03 -15.06
N ILE A 189 -8.02 -14.77 -14.76
CA ILE A 189 -8.70 -15.63 -15.74
C ILE A 189 -9.31 -14.78 -16.85
N GLU A 190 -10.05 -13.71 -16.52
CA GLU A 190 -10.59 -12.77 -17.50
C GLU A 190 -9.49 -12.17 -18.41
N THR A 191 -8.31 -11.92 -17.85
CA THR A 191 -7.17 -11.40 -18.63
C THR A 191 -6.65 -12.45 -19.61
N TRP A 192 -6.61 -13.72 -19.23
CA TRP A 192 -6.07 -14.79 -20.08
C TRP A 192 -7.04 -15.24 -21.18
N ILE A 193 -8.33 -15.42 -20.85
CA ILE A 193 -9.34 -15.88 -21.82
C ILE A 193 -10.05 -14.73 -22.55
N THR A 194 -9.74 -13.47 -22.16
CA THR A 194 -10.37 -12.22 -22.62
C THR A 194 -11.84 -12.07 -22.18
N ARG A 195 -12.38 -10.84 -22.34
CA ARG A 195 -13.78 -10.55 -22.01
C ARG A 195 -14.79 -11.03 -23.06
N LYS A 196 -14.30 -11.42 -24.23
CA LYS A 196 -15.10 -11.92 -25.36
C LYS A 196 -14.42 -13.15 -25.95
N PRO A 197 -14.41 -14.27 -25.22
CA PRO A 197 -13.78 -15.50 -25.71
C PRO A 197 -14.54 -16.06 -26.90
N GLN A 198 -13.79 -16.68 -27.83
CA GLN A 198 -14.35 -17.20 -29.08
C GLN A 198 -14.79 -18.65 -28.98
N THR A 199 -14.36 -19.39 -27.98
CA THR A 199 -14.69 -20.80 -27.81
C THR A 199 -15.74 -21.00 -26.76
N VAL A 200 -16.66 -21.96 -26.96
CA VAL A 200 -17.74 -22.28 -25.99
C VAL A 200 -17.15 -22.60 -24.63
N ALA A 201 -16.09 -23.39 -24.57
CA ALA A 201 -15.44 -23.74 -23.30
C ALA A 201 -14.97 -22.49 -22.53
N ALA A 202 -14.39 -21.50 -23.22
CA ALA A 202 -13.93 -20.29 -22.58
C ALA A 202 -15.07 -19.32 -22.22
N GLN A 203 -16.19 -19.32 -22.98
CA GLN A 203 -17.39 -18.54 -22.65
C GLN A 203 -18.04 -19.06 -21.37
N GLU A 204 -18.29 -20.36 -21.28
CA GLU A 204 -18.84 -21.00 -20.08
C GLU A 204 -17.92 -20.82 -18.86
N LEU A 205 -16.58 -20.89 -19.04
CA LEU A 205 -15.64 -20.62 -17.94
C LEU A 205 -15.76 -19.18 -17.46
N LEU A 206 -15.89 -18.22 -18.37
CA LEU A 206 -16.05 -16.81 -18.01
C LEU A 206 -17.31 -16.57 -17.18
N GLU A 207 -18.43 -17.22 -17.52
CA GLU A 207 -19.65 -17.16 -16.74
C GLU A 207 -19.45 -17.72 -15.32
N LEU A 208 -18.81 -18.88 -15.18
CA LEU A 208 -18.46 -19.45 -13.88
C LEU A 208 -17.58 -18.51 -13.05
N VAL A 209 -16.61 -17.86 -13.69
CA VAL A 209 -15.71 -16.90 -13.02
C VAL A 209 -16.46 -15.65 -12.55
N HIS A 210 -17.43 -15.18 -13.32
CA HIS A 210 -18.27 -14.05 -12.90
C HIS A 210 -19.11 -14.38 -11.66
N LEU A 211 -19.59 -15.63 -11.56
CA LEU A 211 -20.36 -16.11 -10.39
C LEU A 211 -19.49 -16.22 -9.12
N LEU A 212 -18.15 -16.38 -9.25
CA LEU A 212 -17.25 -16.58 -8.13
C LEU A 212 -17.35 -15.47 -7.07
N ASN A 213 -17.46 -14.23 -7.49
CA ASN A 213 -17.56 -13.09 -6.57
C ASN A 213 -18.93 -13.01 -5.84
N GLY A 214 -19.95 -13.70 -6.35
CA GLY A 214 -21.28 -13.80 -5.75
C GLY A 214 -21.37 -14.81 -4.61
N VAL A 215 -20.47 -15.78 -4.53
CA VAL A 215 -20.46 -16.82 -3.50
C VAL A 215 -20.33 -16.21 -2.11
N GLN A 216 -21.24 -16.58 -1.20
CA GLN A 216 -21.29 -16.07 0.18
C GLN A 216 -21.27 -17.21 1.21
N THR A 217 -21.90 -18.35 0.90
CA THR A 217 -22.10 -19.46 1.81
C THR A 217 -21.25 -20.67 1.41
N HIS A 218 -21.09 -21.60 2.36
CA HIS A 218 -20.38 -22.85 2.10
C HIS A 218 -21.09 -23.71 1.05
N ASP A 219 -22.41 -23.75 1.07
CA ASP A 219 -23.19 -24.53 0.10
C ASP A 219 -23.05 -23.95 -1.32
N GLU A 220 -23.10 -22.63 -1.46
CA GLU A 220 -22.82 -21.96 -2.74
C GLU A 220 -21.40 -22.24 -3.23
N ALA A 221 -20.40 -22.28 -2.34
CA ALA A 221 -19.02 -22.64 -2.70
C ALA A 221 -18.95 -24.08 -3.22
N GLN A 222 -19.65 -25.02 -2.58
CA GLN A 222 -19.71 -26.42 -3.04
C GLN A 222 -20.42 -26.53 -4.39
N LEU A 223 -21.52 -25.81 -4.60
CA LEU A 223 -22.20 -25.73 -5.90
C LEU A 223 -21.28 -25.19 -7.00
N TRP A 224 -20.53 -24.11 -6.70
CA TRP A 224 -19.58 -23.53 -7.65
C TRP A 224 -18.48 -24.54 -8.01
N ILE A 225 -17.90 -25.22 -7.02
CA ILE A 225 -16.87 -26.24 -7.24
C ILE A 225 -17.41 -27.39 -8.12
N ARG A 226 -18.64 -27.88 -7.85
CA ARG A 226 -19.27 -28.92 -8.66
C ARG A 226 -19.48 -28.46 -10.10
N ALA A 227 -20.02 -27.25 -10.30
CA ALA A 227 -20.22 -26.66 -11.62
C ALA A 227 -18.88 -26.54 -12.40
N PHE A 228 -17.79 -26.13 -11.72
CA PHE A 228 -16.46 -26.09 -12.32
C PHE A 228 -15.95 -27.48 -12.71
N ILE A 229 -16.14 -28.49 -11.85
CA ILE A 229 -15.71 -29.86 -12.14
C ILE A 229 -16.52 -30.44 -13.33
N ASP A 230 -17.82 -30.20 -13.38
CA ASP A 230 -18.68 -30.71 -14.45
C ASP A 230 -18.38 -30.01 -15.79
N TRP A 231 -18.13 -28.67 -15.73
CA TRP A 231 -17.62 -27.92 -16.89
C TRP A 231 -16.28 -28.48 -17.37
N TYR A 232 -15.32 -28.70 -16.45
CA TYR A 232 -14.01 -29.24 -16.81
C TYR A 232 -14.11 -30.62 -17.47
N ARG A 233 -14.93 -31.54 -16.94
CA ARG A 233 -15.12 -32.86 -17.52
C ARG A 233 -15.69 -32.83 -18.93
N ARG A 234 -16.65 -31.94 -19.20
CA ARG A 234 -17.19 -31.77 -20.57
C ARG A 234 -16.14 -31.25 -21.57
N HIS A 235 -15.25 -30.37 -21.16
CA HIS A 235 -14.31 -29.72 -22.05
C HIS A 235 -12.88 -30.26 -21.93
N GLU A 236 -12.62 -31.26 -21.11
CA GLU A 236 -11.27 -31.79 -20.85
C GLU A 236 -10.51 -32.16 -22.10
N PRO A 237 -11.07 -32.88 -23.11
CA PRO A 237 -10.36 -33.22 -24.35
C PRO A 237 -9.90 -31.96 -25.11
N PHE A 238 -10.78 -30.97 -25.22
CA PHE A 238 -10.50 -29.69 -25.86
C PHE A 238 -9.42 -28.88 -25.11
N ILE A 239 -9.50 -28.79 -23.78
CA ILE A 239 -8.55 -28.06 -22.95
C ILE A 239 -7.16 -28.67 -23.03
N ASN A 240 -7.06 -29.99 -23.11
CA ASN A 240 -5.81 -30.75 -23.14
C ASN A 240 -5.32 -31.06 -24.57
N GLU A 241 -5.97 -30.52 -25.60
CA GLU A 241 -5.53 -30.65 -26.99
C GLU A 241 -4.10 -30.13 -27.16
N LYS A 242 -3.30 -30.90 -27.89
CA LYS A 242 -1.88 -30.57 -28.12
C LYS A 242 -1.64 -30.31 -29.59
N THR A 243 -0.94 -29.25 -29.89
CA THR A 243 -0.33 -28.99 -31.19
C THR A 243 1.10 -29.46 -31.17
N VAL A 244 1.52 -30.17 -32.20
CA VAL A 244 2.91 -30.64 -32.37
C VAL A 244 3.51 -29.97 -33.57
N ASP A 245 4.68 -29.40 -33.40
CA ASP A 245 5.51 -28.87 -34.49
C ASP A 245 6.18 -30.06 -35.19
N VAL A 246 5.89 -30.21 -36.48
CA VAL A 246 6.34 -31.37 -37.28
C VAL A 246 7.86 -31.36 -37.48
N GLU A 247 8.50 -30.20 -37.54
CA GLU A 247 9.94 -30.10 -37.80
C GLU A 247 10.77 -30.32 -36.53
N SER A 248 10.37 -29.70 -35.41
CA SER A 248 11.12 -29.77 -34.17
C SER A 248 10.66 -30.85 -33.18
N GLY A 249 9.51 -31.48 -33.42
CA GLY A 249 8.86 -32.43 -32.52
C GLY A 249 8.40 -31.81 -31.18
N ARG A 250 8.47 -30.49 -31.04
CA ARG A 250 7.99 -29.79 -29.84
C ARG A 250 6.48 -29.75 -29.83
N TRP A 251 5.92 -29.85 -28.63
CA TRP A 251 4.48 -29.76 -28.46
C TRP A 251 4.13 -28.68 -27.44
N TRP A 252 2.89 -28.14 -27.57
CA TRP A 252 2.28 -27.22 -26.61
C TRP A 252 0.79 -27.45 -26.56
N PHE A 253 0.12 -26.97 -25.51
CA PHE A 253 -1.33 -26.99 -25.47
C PHE A 253 -1.89 -26.01 -26.49
N THR A 254 -2.78 -26.49 -27.38
CA THR A 254 -3.46 -25.69 -28.41
C THR A 254 -4.19 -24.51 -27.77
N HIS A 255 -4.91 -24.79 -26.68
CA HIS A 255 -5.68 -23.81 -25.91
C HIS A 255 -4.93 -23.37 -24.63
N LYS A 256 -3.70 -22.88 -24.80
CA LYS A 256 -2.74 -22.59 -23.71
C LYS A 256 -3.32 -21.72 -22.60
N MET A 257 -4.08 -20.66 -22.92
CA MET A 257 -4.64 -19.75 -21.94
C MET A 257 -5.79 -20.37 -21.15
N LEU A 258 -6.62 -21.16 -21.80
CA LEU A 258 -7.69 -21.92 -21.16
C LEU A 258 -7.11 -22.99 -20.21
N HIS A 259 -6.10 -23.74 -20.68
CA HIS A 259 -5.39 -24.73 -19.85
C HIS A 259 -4.72 -24.08 -18.63
N ARG A 260 -4.12 -22.88 -18.80
CA ARG A 260 -3.55 -22.07 -17.73
C ARG A 260 -4.61 -21.66 -16.71
N SER A 261 -5.79 -21.21 -17.17
CA SER A 261 -6.90 -20.81 -16.32
C SER A 261 -7.40 -21.96 -15.45
N VAL A 262 -7.58 -23.14 -16.05
CA VAL A 262 -7.95 -24.37 -15.32
C VAL A 262 -6.92 -24.73 -14.24
N SER A 263 -5.64 -24.71 -14.61
CA SER A 263 -4.55 -25.02 -13.67
C SER A 263 -4.49 -24.00 -12.51
N HIS A 264 -4.83 -22.75 -12.77
CA HIS A 264 -4.88 -21.69 -11.77
C HIS A 264 -6.05 -21.92 -10.79
N ILE A 265 -7.26 -22.21 -11.29
CA ILE A 265 -8.42 -22.50 -10.46
C ILE A 265 -8.17 -23.74 -9.59
N LYS A 266 -7.69 -24.84 -10.18
CA LYS A 266 -7.41 -26.08 -9.45
C LYS A 266 -6.44 -25.84 -8.27
N ARG A 267 -5.41 -25.00 -8.47
CA ARG A 267 -4.49 -24.62 -7.38
C ARG A 267 -5.10 -23.66 -6.37
N ALA A 268 -6.10 -22.87 -6.76
CA ALA A 268 -6.74 -21.92 -5.86
C ALA A 268 -7.80 -22.57 -4.96
N ILE A 269 -8.56 -23.55 -5.46
CA ILE A 269 -9.72 -24.18 -4.80
C ILE A 269 -9.46 -24.52 -3.32
N PRO A 270 -8.33 -25.12 -2.90
CA PRO A 270 -8.13 -25.48 -1.50
C PRO A 270 -8.24 -24.29 -0.53
N ASP A 271 -7.84 -23.09 -0.98
CA ASP A 271 -7.77 -21.88 -0.17
C ASP A 271 -8.74 -20.79 -0.65
N LEU A 272 -9.64 -21.08 -1.60
CA LEU A 272 -10.45 -20.07 -2.29
C LEU A 272 -11.70 -19.65 -1.53
N PHE A 273 -12.25 -20.57 -0.73
CA PHE A 273 -13.54 -20.41 -0.07
C PHE A 273 -13.44 -20.48 1.46
N SER A 274 -12.26 -20.27 2.05
CA SER A 274 -12.09 -20.32 3.51
C SER A 274 -12.99 -19.32 4.24
N TYR A 275 -13.24 -18.14 3.64
CA TYR A 275 -14.13 -17.11 4.19
C TYR A 275 -15.59 -17.59 4.39
N THR A 276 -16.04 -18.61 3.66
CA THR A 276 -17.42 -19.13 3.81
C THR A 276 -17.60 -19.94 5.09
N ARG A 277 -16.51 -20.47 5.65
CA ARG A 277 -16.48 -21.19 6.93
C ARG A 277 -16.11 -20.29 8.09
N TYR A 278 -15.35 -19.22 7.82
CA TYR A 278 -14.81 -18.29 8.82
C TYR A 278 -15.21 -16.86 8.46
N PRO A 279 -16.31 -16.33 8.99
CA PRO A 279 -16.90 -15.05 8.54
C PRO A 279 -15.99 -13.81 8.73
N ASN A 280 -14.99 -13.90 9.61
CA ASN A 280 -14.04 -12.81 9.85
C ASN A 280 -12.92 -12.75 8.82
N ILE A 281 -12.81 -13.74 7.93
CA ILE A 281 -11.80 -13.79 6.89
C ILE A 281 -12.32 -13.05 5.65
N PRO A 282 -11.60 -12.04 5.16
CA PRO A 282 -12.02 -11.33 3.95
C PRO A 282 -11.82 -12.19 2.70
N LYS A 283 -12.84 -12.27 1.84
CA LYS A 283 -12.76 -12.98 0.57
C LYS A 283 -11.81 -12.33 -0.46
N SER A 284 -11.44 -11.08 -0.24
CA SER A 284 -10.59 -10.34 -1.18
C SER A 284 -9.61 -9.39 -0.49
N SER A 285 -8.54 -9.02 -1.18
CA SER A 285 -7.56 -8.01 -0.79
C SER A 285 -7.90 -6.60 -1.29
N ASN A 286 -9.14 -6.32 -1.72
CA ASN A 286 -9.56 -5.04 -2.30
C ASN A 286 -9.23 -3.82 -1.43
N SER A 287 -9.22 -3.97 -0.10
CA SER A 287 -8.88 -2.85 0.78
C SER A 287 -7.41 -2.43 0.69
N ILE A 288 -6.50 -3.37 0.39
CA ILE A 288 -5.08 -3.06 0.08
C ILE A 288 -4.96 -2.46 -1.32
N GLU A 289 -5.67 -3.00 -2.31
CA GLU A 289 -5.66 -2.43 -3.67
C GLU A 289 -6.13 -0.98 -3.66
N SER A 290 -7.22 -0.67 -2.95
CA SER A 290 -7.70 0.70 -2.76
C SER A 290 -6.64 1.58 -2.10
N PHE A 291 -5.96 1.07 -1.07
CA PHE A 291 -4.87 1.77 -0.39
C PHE A 291 -3.71 2.06 -1.36
N PHE A 292 -3.29 1.09 -2.17
CA PHE A 292 -2.27 1.31 -3.21
C PHE A 292 -2.73 2.29 -4.29
N GLY A 293 -4.00 2.25 -4.67
CA GLY A 293 -4.58 3.21 -5.60
C GLY A 293 -4.43 4.66 -5.10
N HIS A 294 -4.81 4.92 -3.85
CA HIS A 294 -4.66 6.24 -3.24
C HIS A 294 -3.20 6.69 -3.12
N LEU A 295 -2.29 5.78 -2.74
CA LEU A 295 -0.85 6.07 -2.71
C LEU A 295 -0.30 6.42 -4.10
N LYS A 296 -0.65 5.62 -5.12
CA LYS A 296 -0.22 5.86 -6.50
C LYS A 296 -0.76 7.18 -7.05
N ASP A 297 -2.00 7.53 -6.74
CA ASP A 297 -2.59 8.80 -7.15
C ASP A 297 -1.85 10.00 -6.52
N ASN A 298 -1.52 9.91 -5.23
CA ASN A 298 -0.70 10.95 -4.58
C ASN A 298 0.68 11.06 -5.22
N LEU A 299 1.36 9.94 -5.47
CA LEU A 299 2.68 9.92 -6.09
C LEU A 299 2.67 10.48 -7.52
N ARG A 300 1.57 10.32 -8.28
CA ARG A 300 1.43 10.91 -9.62
C ARG A 300 1.54 12.43 -9.62
N ILE A 301 1.06 13.08 -8.57
CA ILE A 301 1.10 14.55 -8.45
C ILE A 301 2.51 15.01 -8.08
N HIS A 302 3.26 14.18 -7.36
CA HIS A 302 4.61 14.48 -6.88
C HIS A 302 5.71 13.97 -7.83
N ARG A 303 5.56 14.24 -9.14
CA ARG A 303 6.56 13.85 -10.14
C ARG A 303 7.91 14.53 -9.87
N GLY A 304 8.99 13.81 -10.15
CA GLY A 304 10.36 14.34 -9.99
C GLY A 304 10.97 14.15 -8.59
N LEU A 305 10.35 13.31 -7.73
CA LEU A 305 11.03 12.84 -6.53
C LEU A 305 12.21 11.95 -6.93
N SER A 306 13.38 12.17 -6.29
CA SER A 306 14.48 11.20 -6.38
C SER A 306 14.06 9.86 -5.77
N GLU A 307 14.76 8.78 -6.09
CA GLU A 307 14.43 7.44 -5.53
C GLU A 307 14.39 7.46 -4.00
N GLN A 308 15.34 8.17 -3.36
CA GLN A 308 15.35 8.28 -1.90
C GLN A 308 14.16 9.09 -1.37
N HIS A 309 13.85 10.24 -1.97
CA HIS A 309 12.67 11.02 -1.57
C HIS A 309 11.36 10.28 -1.81
N PHE A 310 11.29 9.48 -2.87
CA PHE A 310 10.16 8.61 -3.13
C PHE A 310 9.96 7.59 -1.99
N LYS A 311 11.03 6.88 -1.60
CA LYS A 311 10.98 5.92 -0.48
C LYS A 311 10.57 6.59 0.82
N ASP A 312 11.11 7.77 1.11
CA ASP A 312 10.80 8.51 2.32
C ASP A 312 9.36 9.07 2.30
N PHE A 313 8.85 9.48 1.14
CA PHE A 313 7.44 9.84 0.97
C PHE A 313 6.52 8.66 1.25
N VAL A 314 6.82 7.47 0.72
CA VAL A 314 6.06 6.24 0.98
C VAL A 314 6.04 5.91 2.47
N LYS A 315 7.19 6.00 3.17
CA LYS A 315 7.26 5.80 4.62
C LYS A 315 6.33 6.75 5.38
N TRP A 316 6.39 8.04 5.06
CA TRP A 316 5.52 9.04 5.67
C TRP A 316 4.04 8.79 5.37
N TYR A 317 3.71 8.43 4.13
CA TYR A 317 2.34 8.08 3.75
C TYR A 317 1.80 6.92 4.58
N LEU A 318 2.58 5.84 4.72
CA LEU A 318 2.23 4.69 5.54
C LEU A 318 2.09 5.09 7.02
N PHE A 319 3.05 5.82 7.56
CA PHE A 319 3.06 6.28 8.95
C PHE A 319 1.81 7.11 9.27
N LEU A 320 1.51 8.11 8.46
CA LEU A 320 0.38 9.03 8.69
C LEU A 320 -0.99 8.34 8.52
N ASN A 321 -1.10 7.36 7.63
CA ASN A 321 -2.37 6.63 7.41
C ASN A 321 -2.58 5.46 8.37
N SER A 322 -1.54 4.99 9.05
CA SER A 322 -1.65 3.91 10.05
C SER A 322 -1.78 4.43 11.48
N ASN A 323 -1.45 5.70 11.73
CA ASN A 323 -1.42 6.30 13.07
C ASN A 323 -2.49 7.39 13.27
N ASP A 324 -3.58 7.38 12.50
CA ASP A 324 -4.66 8.40 12.62
C ASP A 324 -5.23 8.54 14.04
N GLY A 325 -5.19 7.47 14.84
CA GLY A 325 -5.63 7.50 16.24
C GLY A 325 -4.69 8.26 17.20
N ILE A 326 -3.39 8.33 16.87
CA ILE A 326 -2.37 8.97 17.71
C ILE A 326 -2.34 10.48 17.46
N ILE A 327 -2.49 10.88 16.19
CA ILE A 327 -2.44 12.31 15.79
C ILE A 327 -3.68 13.07 16.25
N LYS A 328 -4.84 12.41 16.38
CA LYS A 328 -6.08 13.02 16.90
C LYS A 328 -6.08 13.26 18.41
N LYS A 329 -5.22 12.58 19.19
CA LYS A 329 -5.12 12.74 20.65
C LYS A 329 -4.15 13.85 21.09
N SER A 330 -3.46 14.51 20.15
CA SER A 330 -2.51 15.62 20.43
C SER A 330 -3.07 17.00 20.07
N LYS A 331 -4.40 17.14 20.07
CA LYS A 331 -5.10 18.43 19.95
C LYS A 331 -5.56 18.92 21.32
#